data_86caf313416ae609b230fca3246028e1
#
_entry.id   86caf313416ae609b230fca3246028e1
#
_cell.length_a   1.000
_cell.length_b   1.000
_cell.length_c   1.000
_cell.angle_alpha   90.00
_cell.angle_beta   90.00
_cell.angle_gamma   90.00
#
_symmetry.space_group_name_H-M   'P 1'
#
loop_
_entity.id
_entity.type
_entity.pdbx_description
1 polymer ?
#
loop_
_entity_poly.entity_id
_entity_poly.type
_entity_poly.pdbx_seq_one_letter_code
_entity_poly.pdbx_strand_id
1 'polypeptide(L)'
;MQDAASLPLASCVLQVGAIIVATGYNVFDPQRKPEFGYGQYPQVMTTLELERQLADSNLTINGKTPKDIAFVKCVGSRDVQLGNPYCSRVCCMVCAKQARLLREQLPDSRVTVFYVDVRTFGKRGEEFYDEARQAGVLYRRGNVSEIYRKGDRVALRVEDTFLRRVIEHEADLVVLAVGMEHQEDAKDVASLLKLSRSADGFFLEAHPKLRPVDTAMEGVFLAGCCQGPKDIPDTVAQAKAAASSALIPLLRGTVPVESATARVDAELCAGCGLCVEVCPFGAPALDPLWGVSVVNAVLCKGCGTCAAVCPSKAMRLQHFTPEQILAQVDALVW
;
A
#
# COMPACT_ATOMS: atom_id res chain seq x y z
N MET A 1 0.93 13.30 -38.88
CA MET A 1 0.82 13.07 -37.44
C MET A 1 1.55 14.21 -36.79
N GLN A 2 0.79 15.19 -36.31
CA GLN A 2 1.35 16.44 -35.76
C GLN A 2 1.64 16.19 -34.27
N ASP A 3 2.87 16.50 -33.86
CA ASP A 3 3.33 16.43 -32.47
C ASP A 3 2.40 17.27 -31.57
N ALA A 4 1.79 16.62 -30.61
CA ALA A 4 1.13 17.31 -29.50
C ALA A 4 2.22 17.96 -28.64
N ALA A 5 2.53 19.21 -28.95
CA ALA A 5 3.41 20.05 -28.14
C ALA A 5 2.83 20.09 -26.73
N SER A 6 3.59 19.58 -25.75
CA SER A 6 3.30 19.69 -24.34
C SER A 6 3.21 21.17 -23.96
N LEU A 7 1.99 21.66 -23.76
CA LEU A 7 1.78 22.95 -23.14
C LEU A 7 2.48 22.95 -21.77
N PRO A 8 3.28 23.98 -21.44
CA PRO A 8 3.87 24.07 -20.11
C PRO A 8 2.72 24.13 -19.09
N LEU A 9 2.68 23.17 -18.17
CA LEU A 9 1.79 23.20 -17.02
C LEU A 9 2.04 24.53 -16.30
N ALA A 10 1.07 25.44 -16.34
CA ALA A 10 1.13 26.66 -15.56
C ALA A 10 1.26 26.26 -14.08
N SER A 11 2.39 26.58 -13.46
CA SER A 11 2.60 26.31 -12.04
C SER A 11 1.61 27.16 -11.24
N CYS A 12 0.70 26.52 -10.51
CA CYS A 12 -0.21 27.17 -9.57
C CYS A 12 0.28 26.87 -8.16
N VAL A 13 0.51 27.92 -7.36
CA VAL A 13 0.85 27.80 -5.95
C VAL A 13 -0.43 27.93 -5.15
N LEU A 14 -0.78 26.85 -4.42
CA LEU A 14 -1.91 26.83 -3.49
C LEU A 14 -1.36 26.87 -2.05
N GLN A 15 -1.90 27.78 -1.24
CA GLN A 15 -1.68 27.78 0.20
C GLN A 15 -2.80 26.97 0.86
N VAL A 16 -2.44 25.88 1.53
CA VAL A 16 -3.40 24.98 2.16
C VAL A 16 -3.07 24.78 3.63
N GLY A 17 -4.07 24.58 4.47
CA GLY A 17 -3.90 24.36 5.91
C GLY A 17 -3.75 22.88 6.29
N ALA A 18 -4.08 21.96 5.37
CA ALA A 18 -3.90 20.51 5.56
C ALA A 18 -3.78 19.81 4.20
N ILE A 19 -3.15 18.63 4.20
CA ILE A 19 -2.99 17.78 3.02
C ILE A 19 -3.52 16.38 3.37
N ILE A 20 -4.38 15.83 2.52
CA ILE A 20 -4.81 14.43 2.61
C ILE A 20 -4.21 13.67 1.41
N VAL A 21 -3.34 12.72 1.68
CA VAL A 21 -2.73 11.86 0.67
C VAL A 21 -3.66 10.68 0.43
N ALA A 22 -4.17 10.56 -0.79
CA ALA A 22 -5.14 9.56 -1.21
C ALA A 22 -4.78 9.02 -2.62
N THR A 23 -3.51 8.74 -2.85
CA THR A 23 -2.95 8.37 -4.17
C THR A 23 -3.34 6.95 -4.62
N GLY A 24 -3.95 6.15 -3.73
CA GLY A 24 -4.44 4.82 -4.09
C GLY A 24 -3.34 3.75 -4.13
N TYR A 25 -3.43 2.83 -5.10
CA TYR A 25 -2.57 1.66 -5.23
C TYR A 25 -2.40 1.28 -6.71
N ASN A 26 -1.38 0.49 -6.99
CA ASN A 26 -1.22 -0.20 -8.27
C ASN A 26 -1.69 -1.65 -8.16
N VAL A 27 -2.16 -2.19 -9.28
CA VAL A 27 -2.46 -3.61 -9.41
C VAL A 27 -1.18 -4.35 -9.75
N PHE A 28 -0.92 -5.46 -9.07
CA PHE A 28 0.23 -6.30 -9.38
C PHE A 28 0.22 -6.74 -10.85
N ASP A 29 1.35 -6.55 -11.54
CA ASP A 29 1.52 -7.02 -12.91
C ASP A 29 1.78 -8.54 -12.94
N PRO A 30 0.83 -9.35 -13.44
CA PRO A 30 0.98 -10.80 -13.46
C PRO A 30 2.06 -11.32 -14.43
N GLN A 31 2.60 -10.49 -15.33
CA GLN A 31 3.75 -10.86 -16.17
C GLN A 31 5.00 -11.13 -15.33
N ARG A 32 5.08 -10.57 -14.13
CA ARG A 32 6.15 -10.85 -13.15
C ARG A 32 6.09 -12.27 -12.56
N LYS A 33 5.01 -13.04 -12.87
CA LYS A 33 4.81 -14.45 -12.52
C LYS A 33 4.60 -15.26 -13.81
N PRO A 34 5.67 -15.44 -14.62
CA PRO A 34 5.57 -16.10 -15.93
C PRO A 34 5.05 -17.54 -15.85
N GLU A 35 5.20 -18.21 -14.70
CA GLU A 35 4.65 -19.54 -14.44
C GLU A 35 3.13 -19.61 -14.53
N PHE A 36 2.43 -18.48 -14.46
CA PHE A 36 0.98 -18.44 -14.65
C PHE A 36 0.53 -18.18 -16.07
N GLY A 37 1.45 -17.94 -17.02
CA GLY A 37 1.16 -17.85 -18.45
C GLY A 37 0.30 -16.66 -18.89
N TYR A 38 0.20 -15.61 -18.06
CA TYR A 38 -0.51 -14.37 -18.41
C TYR A 38 0.20 -13.68 -19.60
N GLY A 39 -0.59 -13.27 -20.59
CA GLY A 39 -0.05 -12.71 -21.84
C GLY A 39 0.50 -13.75 -22.83
N GLN A 40 0.66 -15.03 -22.40
CA GLN A 40 1.08 -16.13 -23.26
C GLN A 40 -0.13 -16.96 -23.71
N TYR A 41 -1.09 -17.17 -22.83
CA TYR A 41 -2.30 -17.96 -23.11
C TYR A 41 -3.54 -17.05 -23.08
N PRO A 42 -4.33 -17.00 -24.16
CA PRO A 42 -5.56 -16.19 -24.20
C PRO A 42 -6.62 -16.66 -23.20
N GLN A 43 -6.44 -17.87 -22.64
CA GLN A 43 -7.28 -18.43 -21.58
C GLN A 43 -6.95 -17.89 -20.19
N VAL A 44 -5.89 -17.09 -20.02
CA VAL A 44 -5.47 -16.57 -18.72
C VAL A 44 -5.70 -15.07 -18.67
N MET A 45 -6.53 -14.61 -17.74
CA MET A 45 -6.83 -13.20 -17.52
C MET A 45 -6.84 -12.84 -16.02
N THR A 46 -6.86 -11.57 -15.73
CA THR A 46 -6.98 -11.05 -14.36
C THR A 46 -8.45 -10.93 -13.93
N THR A 47 -8.68 -10.80 -12.61
CA THR A 47 -10.02 -10.47 -12.07
C THR A 47 -10.56 -9.15 -12.61
N LEU A 48 -9.73 -8.17 -12.92
CA LEU A 48 -10.17 -6.88 -13.47
C LEU A 48 -10.62 -7.01 -14.94
N GLU A 49 -9.95 -7.82 -15.73
CA GLU A 49 -10.36 -8.11 -17.10
C GLU A 49 -11.67 -8.92 -17.13
N LEU A 50 -11.78 -9.91 -16.24
CA LEU A 50 -13.03 -10.65 -16.08
C LEU A 50 -14.19 -9.74 -15.67
N GLU A 51 -13.98 -8.80 -14.75
CA GLU A 51 -15.03 -7.86 -14.32
C GLU A 51 -15.60 -7.06 -15.50
N ARG A 52 -14.74 -6.61 -16.42
CA ARG A 52 -15.16 -5.90 -17.62
C ARG A 52 -16.01 -6.80 -18.54
N GLN A 53 -15.58 -8.04 -18.76
CA GLN A 53 -16.32 -9.00 -19.59
C GLN A 53 -17.67 -9.41 -18.98
N LEU A 54 -17.73 -9.53 -17.66
CA LEU A 54 -18.99 -9.83 -16.97
C LEU A 54 -19.99 -8.66 -17.05
N ALA A 55 -19.53 -7.43 -17.06
CA ALA A 55 -20.38 -6.25 -17.23
C ALA A 55 -21.04 -6.23 -18.64
N ASP A 56 -20.33 -6.70 -19.66
CA ASP A 56 -20.82 -6.76 -21.04
C ASP A 56 -21.66 -8.02 -21.31
N SER A 57 -21.82 -8.92 -20.33
CA SER A 57 -22.54 -10.20 -20.43
C SER A 57 -22.14 -11.07 -21.63
N ASN A 58 -20.89 -10.95 -22.09
CA ASN A 58 -20.38 -11.65 -23.28
C ASN A 58 -19.00 -12.29 -23.00
N LEU A 59 -18.97 -13.26 -22.10
CA LEU A 59 -17.74 -14.00 -21.79
C LEU A 59 -17.50 -15.10 -22.81
N THR A 60 -16.54 -14.86 -23.71
CA THR A 60 -16.10 -15.87 -24.70
C THR A 60 -14.55 -15.92 -24.71
N ILE A 61 -14.05 -17.15 -24.78
CA ILE A 61 -12.62 -17.44 -24.95
C ILE A 61 -12.43 -18.19 -26.25
N ASN A 62 -11.67 -17.66 -27.19
CA ASN A 62 -11.48 -18.21 -28.51
C ASN A 62 -12.85 -18.50 -29.23
N GLY A 63 -13.83 -17.62 -29.05
CA GLY A 63 -15.17 -17.75 -29.64
C GLY A 63 -16.07 -18.83 -28.99
N LYS A 64 -15.66 -19.39 -27.85
CA LYS A 64 -16.43 -20.40 -27.11
C LYS A 64 -16.73 -19.90 -25.69
N THR A 65 -17.92 -20.23 -25.19
CA THR A 65 -18.26 -20.01 -23.78
C THR A 65 -17.50 -21.00 -22.89
N PRO A 66 -16.74 -20.55 -21.88
CA PRO A 66 -15.95 -21.43 -21.01
C PRO A 66 -16.88 -22.30 -20.15
N LYS A 67 -16.55 -23.59 -20.03
CA LYS A 67 -17.26 -24.55 -19.18
C LYS A 67 -16.53 -24.84 -17.89
N ASP A 68 -15.21 -24.88 -17.93
CA ASP A 68 -14.33 -25.06 -16.75
C ASP A 68 -13.55 -23.80 -16.48
N ILE A 69 -13.86 -23.14 -15.37
CA ILE A 69 -13.29 -21.86 -14.98
C ILE A 69 -12.55 -22.05 -13.67
N ALA A 70 -11.27 -21.65 -13.63
CA ALA A 70 -10.42 -21.76 -12.46
C ALA A 70 -9.97 -20.37 -11.97
N PHE A 71 -10.12 -20.07 -10.70
CA PHE A 71 -9.56 -18.89 -10.04
C PHE A 71 -8.29 -19.27 -9.30
N VAL A 72 -7.22 -18.50 -9.52
CA VAL A 72 -5.96 -18.61 -8.79
C VAL A 72 -5.82 -17.39 -7.87
N LYS A 73 -5.79 -17.61 -6.55
CA LYS A 73 -5.75 -16.54 -5.56
C LYS A 73 -4.32 -16.15 -5.18
N CYS A 74 -4.20 -14.95 -4.60
CA CYS A 74 -2.95 -14.42 -4.05
C CYS A 74 -1.82 -14.23 -5.07
N VAL A 75 -2.13 -13.96 -6.35
CA VAL A 75 -1.12 -13.69 -7.39
C VAL A 75 -0.45 -12.35 -7.09
N GLY A 76 0.87 -12.36 -6.77
CA GLY A 76 1.63 -11.19 -6.37
C GLY A 76 1.31 -10.65 -4.97
N SER A 77 0.68 -11.47 -4.11
CA SER A 77 0.29 -11.12 -2.74
C SER A 77 0.60 -12.33 -1.85
N ARG A 78 1.03 -12.12 -0.59
CA ARG A 78 1.51 -13.17 0.32
C ARG A 78 2.72 -13.93 -0.26
N ASP A 79 3.55 -13.21 -0.99
CA ASP A 79 4.71 -13.73 -1.71
C ASP A 79 5.97 -13.01 -1.24
N VAL A 80 6.75 -13.68 -0.41
CA VAL A 80 7.99 -13.14 0.18
C VAL A 80 9.07 -12.94 -0.89
N GLN A 81 9.07 -13.78 -1.94
CA GLN A 81 10.07 -13.67 -3.01
C GLN A 81 9.89 -12.41 -3.85
N LEU A 82 8.66 -11.93 -3.97
CA LEU A 82 8.33 -10.69 -4.67
C LEU A 82 8.38 -9.44 -3.76
N GLY A 83 8.69 -9.61 -2.47
CA GLY A 83 8.65 -8.51 -1.50
C GLY A 83 7.24 -8.12 -1.03
N ASN A 84 6.23 -8.92 -1.34
CA ASN A 84 4.82 -8.69 -1.01
C ASN A 84 4.29 -9.70 0.03
N PRO A 85 4.83 -9.74 1.28
CA PRO A 85 4.43 -10.75 2.27
C PRO A 85 3.00 -10.55 2.80
N TYR A 86 2.40 -9.40 2.53
CA TYR A 86 1.08 -9.00 3.01
C TYR A 86 -0.06 -9.57 2.16
N CYS A 87 -1.27 -9.55 2.72
CA CYS A 87 -2.51 -9.90 2.04
C CYS A 87 -3.16 -8.65 1.45
N SER A 88 -3.59 -8.71 0.19
CA SER A 88 -4.31 -7.62 -0.47
C SER A 88 -5.78 -7.45 -0.03
N ARG A 89 -6.24 -8.22 0.96
CA ARG A 89 -7.55 -8.18 1.63
C ARG A 89 -8.79 -8.42 0.75
N VAL A 90 -8.82 -7.92 -0.47
CA VAL A 90 -10.01 -7.90 -1.34
C VAL A 90 -10.18 -9.14 -2.21
N CYS A 91 -9.08 -9.84 -2.56
CA CYS A 91 -9.09 -10.91 -3.57
C CYS A 91 -10.11 -12.01 -3.26
N CYS A 92 -10.28 -12.39 -1.98
CA CYS A 92 -11.19 -13.47 -1.60
C CYS A 92 -12.64 -13.13 -1.88
N MET A 93 -13.05 -11.90 -1.58
CA MET A 93 -14.42 -11.43 -1.79
C MET A 93 -14.68 -11.11 -3.26
N VAL A 94 -13.69 -10.56 -3.98
CA VAL A 94 -13.78 -10.34 -5.44
C VAL A 94 -13.96 -11.68 -6.14
N CYS A 95 -13.17 -12.69 -5.82
CA CYS A 95 -13.33 -14.04 -6.40
C CYS A 95 -14.70 -14.65 -6.07
N ALA A 96 -15.19 -14.52 -4.82
CA ALA A 96 -16.49 -15.03 -4.43
C ALA A 96 -17.63 -14.36 -5.26
N LYS A 97 -17.57 -13.02 -5.41
CA LYS A 97 -18.52 -12.26 -6.23
C LYS A 97 -18.51 -12.76 -7.69
N GLN A 98 -17.35 -12.76 -8.31
CA GLN A 98 -17.20 -13.09 -9.72
C GLN A 98 -17.55 -14.56 -9.99
N ALA A 99 -17.12 -15.47 -9.13
CA ALA A 99 -17.45 -16.89 -9.24
C ALA A 99 -18.96 -17.15 -9.13
N ARG A 100 -19.63 -16.45 -8.23
CA ARG A 100 -21.09 -16.50 -8.09
C ARG A 100 -21.80 -15.96 -9.34
N LEU A 101 -21.39 -14.78 -9.84
CA LEU A 101 -21.93 -14.20 -11.07
C LEU A 101 -21.74 -15.13 -12.28
N LEU A 102 -20.58 -15.79 -12.39
CA LEU A 102 -20.35 -16.79 -13.44
C LEU A 102 -21.31 -17.96 -13.32
N ARG A 103 -21.59 -18.45 -12.11
CA ARG A 103 -22.60 -19.51 -11.92
C ARG A 103 -24.02 -19.07 -12.27
N GLU A 104 -24.34 -17.79 -12.04
CA GLU A 104 -25.64 -17.21 -12.41
C GLU A 104 -25.76 -17.02 -13.94
N GLN A 105 -24.74 -16.49 -14.60
CA GLN A 105 -24.74 -16.22 -16.05
C GLN A 105 -24.48 -17.48 -16.91
N LEU A 106 -23.67 -18.41 -16.39
CA LEU A 106 -23.27 -19.66 -17.07
C LEU A 106 -23.60 -20.88 -16.20
N PRO A 107 -24.88 -21.28 -16.07
CA PRO A 107 -25.29 -22.34 -15.12
C PRO A 107 -24.61 -23.69 -15.37
N ASP A 108 -24.26 -23.99 -16.65
CA ASP A 108 -23.60 -25.23 -17.06
C ASP A 108 -22.07 -25.20 -16.80
N SER A 109 -21.51 -24.07 -16.36
CA SER A 109 -20.09 -23.99 -16.11
C SER A 109 -19.73 -24.58 -14.73
N ARG A 110 -18.53 -25.12 -14.61
CA ARG A 110 -17.91 -25.50 -13.36
C ARG A 110 -16.89 -24.43 -12.94
N VAL A 111 -17.09 -23.80 -11.80
CA VAL A 111 -16.21 -22.77 -11.28
C VAL A 111 -15.46 -23.30 -10.07
N THR A 112 -14.13 -23.32 -10.15
CA THR A 112 -13.23 -23.80 -9.07
C THR A 112 -12.33 -22.65 -8.60
N VAL A 113 -12.26 -22.42 -7.30
CA VAL A 113 -11.39 -21.43 -6.68
C VAL A 113 -10.27 -22.14 -5.93
N PHE A 114 -9.03 -21.99 -6.39
CA PHE A 114 -7.82 -22.47 -5.70
C PHE A 114 -7.36 -21.45 -4.68
N TYR A 115 -7.16 -21.86 -3.42
CA TYR A 115 -6.89 -20.98 -2.32
C TYR A 115 -5.93 -21.58 -1.28
N VAL A 116 -5.17 -20.74 -0.61
CA VAL A 116 -4.37 -21.12 0.57
C VAL A 116 -5.21 -21.04 1.83
N ASP A 117 -5.90 -19.92 2.03
CA ASP A 117 -6.98 -19.69 3.00
C ASP A 117 -8.02 -18.73 2.40
N VAL A 118 -9.19 -18.64 3.02
CA VAL A 118 -10.23 -17.66 2.68
C VAL A 118 -10.29 -16.63 3.80
N ARG A 119 -10.16 -15.35 3.43
CA ARG A 119 -10.26 -14.22 4.34
C ARG A 119 -11.47 -13.39 3.98
N THR A 120 -12.44 -13.39 4.87
CA THR A 120 -13.73 -12.72 4.73
C THR A 120 -13.81 -11.60 5.75
N PHE A 121 -13.31 -10.42 5.36
CA PHE A 121 -13.29 -9.27 6.25
C PHE A 121 -14.66 -8.58 6.31
N GLY A 122 -15.00 -8.07 7.50
CA GLY A 122 -16.18 -7.25 7.71
C GLY A 122 -17.46 -8.06 7.92
N LYS A 123 -18.53 -7.32 8.25
CA LYS A 123 -19.86 -7.88 8.49
C LYS A 123 -20.41 -8.46 7.18
N ARG A 124 -20.98 -9.65 7.22
CA ARG A 124 -21.55 -10.41 6.09
C ARG A 124 -20.53 -10.94 5.08
N GLY A 125 -19.22 -10.84 5.35
CA GLY A 125 -18.20 -11.37 4.45
C GLY A 125 -18.22 -12.90 4.40
N GLU A 126 -18.41 -13.55 5.55
CA GLU A 126 -18.43 -15.03 5.64
C GLU A 126 -19.71 -15.59 5.04
N GLU A 127 -20.85 -14.98 5.34
CA GLU A 127 -22.14 -15.36 4.77
C GLU A 127 -22.12 -15.26 3.23
N PHE A 128 -21.53 -14.21 2.69
CA PHE A 128 -21.38 -14.06 1.23
C PHE A 128 -20.48 -15.16 0.61
N TYR A 129 -19.43 -15.54 1.32
CA TYR A 129 -18.59 -16.69 0.90
C TYR A 129 -19.40 -17.99 0.91
N ASP A 130 -20.22 -18.22 1.94
CA ASP A 130 -21.09 -19.40 2.01
C ASP A 130 -22.17 -19.38 0.92
N GLU A 131 -22.77 -18.23 0.61
CA GLU A 131 -23.69 -18.07 -0.51
C GLU A 131 -23.04 -18.48 -1.86
N ALA A 132 -21.77 -18.09 -2.08
CA ALA A 132 -21.03 -18.49 -3.28
C ALA A 132 -20.84 -20.03 -3.34
N ARG A 133 -20.57 -20.68 -2.22
CA ARG A 133 -20.46 -22.15 -2.14
C ARG A 133 -21.81 -22.83 -2.40
N GLN A 134 -22.90 -22.30 -1.83
CA GLN A 134 -24.25 -22.80 -2.06
C GLN A 134 -24.70 -22.64 -3.53
N ALA A 135 -24.21 -21.60 -4.22
CA ALA A 135 -24.40 -21.42 -5.66
C ALA A 135 -23.58 -22.42 -6.52
N GLY A 136 -22.85 -23.36 -5.90
CA GLY A 136 -22.10 -24.40 -6.58
C GLY A 136 -20.68 -24.02 -6.97
N VAL A 137 -20.11 -22.96 -6.39
CA VAL A 137 -18.67 -22.64 -6.54
C VAL A 137 -17.85 -23.64 -5.74
N LEU A 138 -16.92 -24.31 -6.39
CA LEU A 138 -16.02 -25.30 -5.77
C LEU A 138 -14.79 -24.60 -5.18
N TYR A 139 -14.58 -24.71 -3.90
CA TYR A 139 -13.38 -24.22 -3.23
C TYR A 139 -12.41 -25.37 -2.96
N ARG A 140 -11.19 -25.27 -3.55
CA ARG A 140 -10.16 -26.29 -3.42
C ARG A 140 -8.92 -25.71 -2.78
N ARG A 141 -8.58 -26.22 -1.59
CA ARG A 141 -7.41 -25.76 -0.85
C ARG A 141 -6.14 -26.30 -1.48
N GLY A 142 -5.33 -25.40 -2.01
CA GLY A 142 -4.08 -25.76 -2.68
C GLY A 142 -3.40 -24.54 -3.30
N ASN A 143 -2.12 -24.70 -3.58
CA ASN A 143 -1.34 -23.69 -4.27
C ASN A 143 -1.11 -24.12 -5.71
N VAL A 144 -1.39 -23.23 -6.66
CA VAL A 144 -1.08 -23.43 -8.07
C VAL A 144 0.39 -23.09 -8.29
N SER A 145 1.16 -24.04 -8.78
CA SER A 145 2.60 -23.85 -9.04
C SER A 145 2.89 -23.35 -10.45
N GLU A 146 2.10 -23.81 -11.43
CA GLU A 146 2.26 -23.38 -12.82
C GLU A 146 0.98 -23.61 -13.61
N ILE A 147 0.87 -22.89 -14.74
CA ILE A 147 -0.17 -23.04 -15.74
C ILE A 147 0.52 -23.27 -17.08
N TYR A 148 0.10 -24.29 -17.80
CA TYR A 148 0.68 -24.63 -19.10
C TYR A 148 -0.38 -25.06 -20.11
N ARG A 149 -0.05 -24.98 -21.38
CA ARG A 149 -0.94 -25.34 -22.47
C ARG A 149 -1.16 -26.84 -22.56
N LYS A 150 -2.40 -27.25 -22.71
CA LYS A 150 -2.79 -28.66 -22.95
C LYS A 150 -3.86 -28.74 -24.06
N GLY A 151 -3.38 -28.88 -25.29
CA GLY A 151 -4.27 -28.82 -26.46
C GLY A 151 -4.89 -27.44 -26.65
N ASP A 152 -6.22 -27.38 -26.71
CA ASP A 152 -7.01 -26.14 -26.80
C ASP A 152 -7.29 -25.49 -25.43
N ARG A 153 -6.94 -26.18 -24.33
CA ARG A 153 -7.16 -25.76 -22.93
C ARG A 153 -5.84 -25.42 -22.25
N VAL A 154 -5.93 -24.99 -21.03
CA VAL A 154 -4.80 -24.85 -20.11
C VAL A 154 -4.95 -25.83 -18.96
N ALA A 155 -3.83 -26.29 -18.42
CA ALA A 155 -3.76 -27.14 -17.25
C ALA A 155 -3.02 -26.41 -16.12
N LEU A 156 -3.56 -26.50 -14.90
CA LEU A 156 -2.97 -25.98 -13.68
C LEU A 156 -2.38 -27.14 -12.91
N ARG A 157 -1.09 -27.04 -12.55
CA ARG A 157 -0.47 -27.95 -11.57
C ARG A 157 -0.71 -27.41 -10.18
N VAL A 158 -1.39 -28.18 -9.35
CA VAL A 158 -1.88 -27.75 -8.04
C VAL A 158 -1.44 -28.72 -6.98
N GLU A 159 -0.81 -28.24 -5.91
CA GLU A 159 -0.63 -28.99 -4.68
C GLU A 159 -1.97 -28.98 -3.89
N ASP A 160 -2.73 -30.07 -3.95
CA ASP A 160 -3.96 -30.23 -3.18
C ASP A 160 -3.63 -30.67 -1.75
N THR A 161 -3.81 -29.76 -0.80
CA THR A 161 -3.43 -29.99 0.61
C THR A 161 -4.35 -30.97 1.35
N PHE A 162 -5.59 -31.18 0.87
CA PHE A 162 -6.48 -32.19 1.45
C PHE A 162 -6.18 -33.59 0.92
N LEU A 163 -5.88 -33.70 -0.37
CA LEU A 163 -5.47 -34.95 -0.98
C LEU A 163 -4.00 -35.28 -0.75
N ARG A 164 -3.20 -34.34 -0.22
CA ARG A 164 -1.74 -34.46 0.02
C ARG A 164 -0.97 -34.93 -1.23
N ARG A 165 -1.36 -34.47 -2.38
CA ARG A 165 -0.72 -34.79 -3.65
C ARG A 165 -0.85 -33.65 -4.66
N VAL A 166 0.06 -33.63 -5.62
CA VAL A 166 -0.04 -32.76 -6.78
C VAL A 166 -1.10 -33.33 -7.73
N ILE A 167 -1.99 -32.48 -8.18
CA ILE A 167 -3.02 -32.78 -9.18
C ILE A 167 -2.87 -31.87 -10.37
N GLU A 168 -3.40 -32.33 -11.50
CA GLU A 168 -3.62 -31.53 -12.68
C GLU A 168 -5.10 -31.16 -12.80
N HIS A 169 -5.38 -29.89 -13.05
CA HIS A 169 -6.74 -29.38 -13.26
C HIS A 169 -6.81 -28.66 -14.59
N GLU A 170 -7.63 -29.16 -15.51
CA GLU A 170 -7.84 -28.53 -16.83
C GLU A 170 -8.91 -27.46 -16.76
N ALA A 171 -8.68 -26.34 -17.43
CA ALA A 171 -9.61 -25.21 -17.49
C ALA A 171 -9.69 -24.61 -18.90
N ASP A 172 -10.86 -24.09 -19.24
CA ASP A 172 -11.08 -23.29 -20.44
C ASP A 172 -10.73 -21.83 -20.19
N LEU A 173 -10.84 -21.39 -18.93
CA LEU A 173 -10.51 -20.05 -18.47
C LEU A 173 -9.83 -20.12 -17.12
N VAL A 174 -8.73 -19.38 -16.94
CA VAL A 174 -8.07 -19.15 -15.66
C VAL A 174 -8.09 -17.67 -15.31
N VAL A 175 -8.54 -17.37 -14.11
CA VAL A 175 -8.66 -16.01 -13.60
C VAL A 175 -7.66 -15.80 -12.47
N LEU A 176 -6.72 -14.90 -12.68
CA LEU A 176 -5.69 -14.55 -11.71
C LEU A 176 -6.19 -13.43 -10.79
N ALA A 177 -6.35 -13.75 -9.51
CA ALA A 177 -6.68 -12.75 -8.49
C ALA A 177 -5.42 -12.04 -8.04
N VAL A 178 -5.09 -10.98 -8.76
CA VAL A 178 -3.87 -10.17 -8.58
C VAL A 178 -3.94 -9.31 -7.32
N GLY A 179 -2.78 -9.08 -6.71
CA GLY A 179 -2.63 -8.28 -5.50
C GLY A 179 -2.67 -6.78 -5.74
N MET A 180 -2.63 -6.03 -4.63
CA MET A 180 -2.45 -4.58 -4.60
C MET A 180 -1.01 -4.27 -4.19
N GLU A 181 -0.38 -3.33 -4.87
CA GLU A 181 0.94 -2.79 -4.55
C GLU A 181 0.85 -1.28 -4.31
N HIS A 182 1.85 -0.70 -3.68
CA HIS A 182 1.95 0.76 -3.57
C HIS A 182 2.08 1.39 -4.97
N GLN A 183 1.76 2.68 -5.07
CA GLN A 183 1.98 3.44 -6.32
C GLN A 183 3.47 3.53 -6.64
N GLU A 184 3.82 3.55 -7.93
CA GLU A 184 5.20 3.65 -8.41
C GLU A 184 5.88 4.93 -7.93
N ASP A 185 5.14 6.03 -7.93
CA ASP A 185 5.58 7.37 -7.50
C ASP A 185 5.50 7.60 -5.98
N ALA A 186 5.10 6.59 -5.19
CA ALA A 186 4.98 6.71 -3.74
C ALA A 186 6.28 7.17 -3.06
N LYS A 187 7.45 6.84 -3.64
CA LYS A 187 8.74 7.29 -3.14
C LYS A 187 8.92 8.80 -3.33
N ASP A 188 8.49 9.33 -4.46
CA ASP A 188 8.64 10.75 -4.79
C ASP A 188 7.69 11.60 -3.96
N VAL A 189 6.44 11.16 -3.82
CA VAL A 189 5.46 11.78 -2.92
C VAL A 189 5.95 11.76 -1.46
N ALA A 190 6.50 10.62 -1.00
CA ALA A 190 7.09 10.50 0.33
C ALA A 190 8.24 11.49 0.54
N SER A 191 9.13 11.61 -0.43
CA SER A 191 10.25 12.55 -0.40
C SER A 191 9.77 14.02 -0.37
N LEU A 192 8.78 14.35 -1.19
CA LEU A 192 8.20 15.69 -1.27
C LEU A 192 7.54 16.12 0.05
N LEU A 193 6.72 15.25 0.62
CA LEU A 193 5.93 15.52 1.83
C LEU A 193 6.64 15.08 3.11
N LYS A 194 7.88 14.56 3.02
CA LYS A 194 8.67 14.02 4.15
C LYS A 194 7.95 12.94 4.95
N LEU A 195 7.26 12.05 4.21
CA LEU A 195 6.51 10.94 4.79
C LEU A 195 7.38 9.70 4.94
N SER A 196 7.14 8.93 5.98
CA SER A 196 7.71 7.59 6.13
C SER A 196 6.92 6.58 5.28
N ARG A 197 7.62 5.53 4.84
CA ARG A 197 7.03 4.38 4.17
C ARG A 197 7.33 3.12 4.96
N SER A 198 6.40 2.18 4.95
CA SER A 198 6.60 0.83 5.49
C SER A 198 7.53 0.00 4.58
N ALA A 199 8.00 -1.14 5.06
CA ALA A 199 8.88 -2.03 4.31
C ALA A 199 8.25 -2.56 3.01
N ASP A 200 6.92 -2.62 2.94
CA ASP A 200 6.13 -3.00 1.77
C ASP A 200 5.82 -1.83 0.82
N GLY A 201 6.38 -0.65 1.09
CA GLY A 201 6.34 0.51 0.22
C GLY A 201 5.12 1.42 0.33
N PHE A 202 4.12 1.09 1.12
CA PHE A 202 2.98 1.97 1.41
C PHE A 202 3.37 3.10 2.38
N PHE A 203 2.57 4.19 2.41
CA PHE A 203 2.81 5.26 3.40
C PHE A 203 2.51 4.77 4.82
N LEU A 204 3.32 5.23 5.76
CA LEU A 204 3.22 4.82 7.16
C LEU A 204 2.46 5.88 7.96
N GLU A 205 1.46 5.43 8.70
CA GLU A 205 0.76 6.24 9.69
C GLU A 205 1.63 6.52 10.92
N ALA A 206 1.30 7.58 11.66
CA ALA A 206 2.02 7.95 12.88
C ALA A 206 1.92 6.89 13.98
N HIS A 207 0.77 6.20 14.07
CA HIS A 207 0.58 5.09 15.00
C HIS A 207 -0.64 4.26 14.60
N PRO A 208 -0.51 2.93 14.38
CA PRO A 208 -1.58 2.10 13.81
C PRO A 208 -2.87 2.02 14.64
N LYS A 209 -2.80 2.24 15.95
CA LYS A 209 -3.96 2.17 16.85
C LYS A 209 -4.47 3.53 17.30
N LEU A 210 -3.57 4.49 17.56
CA LEU A 210 -3.95 5.76 18.20
C LEU A 210 -4.06 6.91 17.19
N ARG A 211 -3.30 6.85 16.09
CA ARG A 211 -3.26 7.88 15.04
C ARG A 211 -3.22 7.22 13.65
N PRO A 212 -4.30 6.46 13.27
CA PRO A 212 -4.28 5.60 12.09
C PRO A 212 -4.40 6.33 10.76
N VAL A 213 -4.72 7.63 10.77
CA VAL A 213 -4.83 8.47 9.59
C VAL A 213 -3.84 9.62 9.57
N ASP A 214 -3.19 9.90 10.69
CA ASP A 214 -2.16 10.92 10.80
C ASP A 214 -0.82 10.39 10.28
N THR A 215 0.05 11.27 9.87
CA THR A 215 1.45 10.95 9.55
C THR A 215 2.40 11.51 10.62
N ALA A 216 3.69 11.21 10.50
CA ALA A 216 4.71 11.86 11.32
C ALA A 216 4.82 13.37 11.03
N MET A 217 4.31 13.84 9.88
CA MET A 217 4.26 15.25 9.51
C MET A 217 2.91 15.85 9.90
N GLU A 218 2.93 16.83 10.79
CA GLU A 218 1.71 17.51 11.23
C GLU A 218 1.02 18.20 10.04
N GLY A 219 -0.31 18.11 10.00
CA GLY A 219 -1.12 18.66 8.91
C GLY A 219 -1.16 17.78 7.65
N VAL A 220 -0.50 16.61 7.65
CA VAL A 220 -0.56 15.65 6.53
C VAL A 220 -1.21 14.34 7.01
N PHE A 221 -2.23 13.90 6.29
CA PHE A 221 -3.08 12.77 6.64
C PHE A 221 -3.13 11.74 5.51
N LEU A 222 -3.44 10.48 5.84
CA LEU A 222 -3.55 9.38 4.88
C LEU A 222 -5.00 8.94 4.74
N ALA A 223 -5.43 8.64 3.51
CA ALA A 223 -6.74 8.08 3.22
C ALA A 223 -6.68 7.00 2.13
N GLY A 224 -7.33 5.89 2.38
CA GLY A 224 -7.49 4.81 1.40
C GLY A 224 -6.26 3.92 1.22
N CYS A 225 -6.14 3.30 0.04
CA CYS A 225 -5.17 2.25 -0.22
C CYS A 225 -3.72 2.73 -0.32
N CYS A 226 -3.45 4.03 -0.30
CA CYS A 226 -2.09 4.55 -0.26
C CYS A 226 -1.35 4.16 1.04
N GLN A 227 -2.08 3.88 2.12
CA GLN A 227 -1.55 3.42 3.42
C GLN A 227 -1.45 1.89 3.49
N GLY A 228 -2.16 1.17 2.63
CA GLY A 228 -2.16 -0.29 2.55
C GLY A 228 -3.45 -0.84 1.96
N PRO A 229 -3.47 -2.11 1.56
CA PRO A 229 -4.64 -2.74 0.97
C PRO A 229 -5.86 -2.68 1.89
N LYS A 230 -6.99 -2.23 1.37
CA LYS A 230 -8.28 -2.20 2.07
C LYS A 230 -9.46 -2.27 1.10
N ASP A 231 -10.61 -2.66 1.60
CA ASP A 231 -11.86 -2.67 0.85
C ASP A 231 -12.54 -1.29 0.82
N ILE A 232 -13.64 -1.19 0.11
CA ILE A 232 -14.38 0.07 -0.04
C ILE A 232 -14.93 0.58 1.31
N PRO A 233 -15.59 -0.24 2.17
CA PRO A 233 -16.05 0.20 3.49
C PRO A 233 -14.93 0.78 4.36
N ASP A 234 -13.79 0.10 4.47
CA ASP A 234 -12.64 0.57 5.24
C ASP A 234 -12.02 1.83 4.62
N THR A 235 -11.95 1.90 3.28
CA THR A 235 -11.47 3.09 2.57
C THR A 235 -12.33 4.32 2.87
N VAL A 236 -13.66 4.17 2.83
CA VAL A 236 -14.62 5.27 3.14
C VAL A 236 -14.52 5.66 4.60
N ALA A 237 -14.42 4.70 5.52
CA ALA A 237 -14.26 4.98 6.95
C ALA A 237 -12.97 5.77 7.22
N GLN A 238 -11.86 5.34 6.61
CA GLN A 238 -10.59 6.03 6.74
C GLN A 238 -10.59 7.44 6.12
N ALA A 239 -11.23 7.61 4.96
CA ALA A 239 -11.36 8.92 4.32
C ALA A 239 -12.13 9.91 5.22
N LYS A 240 -13.22 9.46 5.86
CA LYS A 240 -13.96 10.27 6.85
C LYS A 240 -13.10 10.59 8.08
N ALA A 241 -12.35 9.64 8.58
CA ALA A 241 -11.42 9.85 9.70
C ALA A 241 -10.34 10.86 9.35
N ALA A 242 -9.71 10.74 8.16
CA ALA A 242 -8.69 11.68 7.68
C ALA A 242 -9.26 13.10 7.52
N ALA A 243 -10.47 13.25 6.97
CA ALA A 243 -11.16 14.54 6.87
C ALA A 243 -11.43 15.15 8.25
N SER A 244 -11.90 14.33 9.21
CA SER A 244 -12.16 14.77 10.58
C SER A 244 -10.85 15.21 11.28
N SER A 245 -9.76 14.45 11.14
CA SER A 245 -8.46 14.81 11.69
C SER A 245 -7.88 16.08 11.06
N ALA A 246 -8.01 16.24 9.73
CA ALA A 246 -7.58 17.44 9.03
C ALA A 246 -8.33 18.70 9.47
N LEU A 247 -9.59 18.55 9.87
CA LEU A 247 -10.41 19.67 10.32
C LEU A 247 -9.92 20.25 11.67
N ILE A 248 -9.30 19.44 12.52
CA ILE A 248 -8.83 19.88 13.86
C ILE A 248 -7.85 21.05 13.76
N PRO A 249 -6.70 20.95 13.04
CA PRO A 249 -5.77 22.07 12.91
C PRO A 249 -6.38 23.26 12.17
N LEU A 250 -7.26 23.02 11.19
CA LEU A 250 -7.93 24.08 10.46
C LEU A 250 -8.86 24.93 11.36
N LEU A 251 -9.61 24.29 12.25
CA LEU A 251 -10.47 25.00 13.20
C LEU A 251 -9.69 25.70 14.33
N ARG A 252 -8.58 25.11 14.76
CA ARG A 252 -7.72 25.69 15.80
C ARG A 252 -6.86 26.84 15.27
N GLY A 253 -6.57 26.88 13.97
CA GLY A 253 -5.64 27.82 13.36
C GLY A 253 -4.18 27.59 13.78
N THR A 254 -3.89 26.53 14.52
CA THR A 254 -2.56 26.19 15.03
C THR A 254 -2.33 24.69 14.98
N VAL A 255 -1.06 24.31 14.83
CA VAL A 255 -0.61 22.91 14.85
C VAL A 255 0.33 22.73 16.04
N PRO A 256 0.15 21.72 16.90
CA PRO A 256 1.12 21.43 17.95
C PRO A 256 2.43 20.97 17.32
N VAL A 257 3.54 21.55 17.76
CA VAL A 257 4.88 21.13 17.35
C VAL A 257 5.58 20.44 18.51
N GLU A 258 6.54 19.55 18.17
CA GLU A 258 7.37 18.89 19.16
C GLU A 258 8.17 19.92 19.97
N SER A 259 8.15 19.81 21.28
CA SER A 259 8.91 20.73 22.16
C SER A 259 10.42 20.45 22.18
N ALA A 260 10.79 19.19 21.99
CA ALA A 260 12.18 18.74 21.97
C ALA A 260 12.84 18.98 20.60
N THR A 261 12.86 20.21 20.10
CA THR A 261 13.46 20.55 18.81
C THR A 261 14.98 20.71 18.91
N ALA A 262 15.66 20.51 17.77
CA ALA A 262 17.09 20.82 17.67
C ALA A 262 17.31 22.34 17.67
N ARG A 263 18.39 22.76 18.33
CA ARG A 263 18.85 24.15 18.37
C ARG A 263 20.31 24.22 18.01
N VAL A 264 20.68 25.27 17.29
CA VAL A 264 22.07 25.53 16.87
C VAL A 264 22.67 26.59 17.75
N ASP A 265 23.89 26.35 18.21
CA ASP A 265 24.78 27.35 18.75
C ASP A 265 25.59 27.92 17.56
N ALA A 266 25.26 29.15 17.18
CA ALA A 266 25.84 29.77 15.98
C ALA A 266 27.35 30.05 16.15
N GLU A 267 27.85 30.27 17.40
CA GLU A 267 29.26 30.53 17.67
C GLU A 267 30.12 29.25 17.50
N LEU A 268 29.54 28.09 17.73
CA LEU A 268 30.21 26.80 17.58
C LEU A 268 30.00 26.18 16.20
N CYS A 269 29.05 26.71 15.39
CA CYS A 269 28.70 26.13 14.14
C CYS A 269 29.76 26.32 13.05
N ALA A 270 30.33 25.23 12.55
CA ALA A 270 31.34 25.25 11.50
C ALA A 270 30.73 25.32 10.06
N GLY A 271 29.42 25.39 9.89
CA GLY A 271 28.77 25.46 8.58
C GLY A 271 28.95 24.23 7.69
N CYS A 272 29.34 23.07 8.25
CA CYS A 272 29.73 21.88 7.48
C CYS A 272 28.57 21.17 6.73
N GLY A 273 27.31 21.51 7.01
CA GLY A 273 26.14 20.96 6.31
C GLY A 273 25.70 19.54 6.71
N LEU A 274 26.48 18.79 7.52
CA LEU A 274 26.14 17.40 7.89
C LEU A 274 24.76 17.27 8.51
N CYS A 275 24.33 18.22 9.33
CA CYS A 275 22.99 18.22 9.93
C CYS A 275 21.87 18.35 8.88
N VAL A 276 22.12 19.01 7.76
CA VAL A 276 21.17 19.15 6.65
C VAL A 276 21.07 17.81 5.89
N GLU A 277 22.22 17.19 5.62
CA GLU A 277 22.31 15.95 4.86
C GLU A 277 21.61 14.76 5.56
N VAL A 278 21.79 14.64 6.89
CA VAL A 278 21.25 13.51 7.66
C VAL A 278 19.79 13.69 8.08
N CYS A 279 19.21 14.86 7.92
CA CYS A 279 17.85 15.12 8.42
C CYS A 279 16.77 14.60 7.45
N PRO A 280 16.02 13.55 7.81
CA PRO A 280 14.98 13.02 6.94
C PRO A 280 13.80 13.99 6.78
N PHE A 281 13.64 14.95 7.69
CA PHE A 281 12.54 15.93 7.70
C PHE A 281 12.90 17.25 7.03
N GLY A 282 14.17 17.48 6.67
CA GLY A 282 14.64 18.73 6.09
C GLY A 282 14.50 19.94 7.03
N ALA A 283 14.55 19.72 8.35
CA ALA A 283 14.42 20.78 9.33
C ALA A 283 15.64 21.72 9.43
N PRO A 284 16.90 21.26 9.38
CA PRO A 284 18.07 22.13 9.31
C PRO A 284 18.30 22.64 7.87
N ALA A 285 18.73 23.88 7.77
CA ALA A 285 19.23 24.48 6.53
C ALA A 285 20.47 25.35 6.84
N LEU A 286 21.33 25.58 5.85
CA LEU A 286 22.39 26.56 5.99
C LEU A 286 21.86 27.96 5.66
N ASP A 287 22.07 28.91 6.55
CA ASP A 287 21.79 30.30 6.28
C ASP A 287 22.77 30.82 5.22
N PRO A 288 22.28 31.35 4.10
CA PRO A 288 23.14 31.78 2.98
C PRO A 288 23.99 33.00 3.28
N LEU A 289 23.63 33.80 4.28
CA LEU A 289 24.35 35.01 4.66
C LEU A 289 25.45 34.72 5.70
N TRP A 290 25.10 33.90 6.69
CA TRP A 290 26.00 33.65 7.87
C TRP A 290 26.74 32.32 7.74
N GLY A 291 26.37 31.44 6.81
CA GLY A 291 27.00 30.15 6.64
C GLY A 291 26.83 29.17 7.81
N VAL A 292 25.97 29.51 8.79
CA VAL A 292 25.65 28.65 9.93
C VAL A 292 24.33 27.91 9.70
N SER A 293 24.16 26.78 10.38
CA SER A 293 22.89 26.04 10.29
C SER A 293 21.78 26.77 11.07
N VAL A 294 20.58 26.78 10.52
CA VAL A 294 19.34 27.20 11.17
C VAL A 294 18.35 26.05 11.15
N VAL A 295 17.53 25.91 12.19
CA VAL A 295 16.55 24.82 12.29
C VAL A 295 15.15 25.38 12.24
N ASN A 296 14.34 24.84 11.28
CA ASN A 296 12.92 25.08 11.26
C ASN A 296 12.25 24.19 12.32
N ALA A 297 11.81 24.79 13.43
CA ALA A 297 11.21 24.07 14.55
C ALA A 297 9.91 23.34 14.18
N VAL A 298 9.17 23.82 13.17
CA VAL A 298 7.91 23.18 12.73
C VAL A 298 8.18 21.83 12.02
N LEU A 299 9.28 21.75 11.29
CA LEU A 299 9.71 20.53 10.61
C LEU A 299 10.48 19.57 11.52
N CYS A 300 11.05 20.10 12.62
CA CYS A 300 11.88 19.31 13.52
C CYS A 300 11.04 18.32 14.34
N LYS A 301 11.42 17.04 14.32
CA LYS A 301 10.77 15.96 15.09
C LYS A 301 11.58 15.51 16.30
N GLY A 302 12.57 16.27 16.70
CA GLY A 302 13.35 15.99 17.92
C GLY A 302 14.14 14.68 17.93
N CYS A 303 14.39 14.05 16.79
CA CYS A 303 14.98 12.72 16.70
C CYS A 303 16.48 12.67 17.13
N GLY A 304 17.17 13.81 17.23
CA GLY A 304 18.55 13.91 17.70
C GLY A 304 19.63 13.54 16.69
N THR A 305 19.31 13.01 15.50
CA THR A 305 20.30 12.56 14.50
C THR A 305 21.30 13.67 14.14
N CYS A 306 20.82 14.90 13.93
CA CYS A 306 21.68 16.05 13.62
C CYS A 306 22.62 16.44 14.77
N ALA A 307 22.19 16.25 16.02
CA ALA A 307 23.04 16.50 17.19
C ALA A 307 24.13 15.42 17.34
N ALA A 308 23.79 14.16 17.04
CA ALA A 308 24.72 13.03 17.12
C ALA A 308 25.87 13.14 16.10
N VAL A 309 25.59 13.64 14.88
CA VAL A 309 26.61 13.76 13.82
C VAL A 309 27.38 15.07 13.82
N CYS A 310 27.03 16.05 14.68
CA CYS A 310 27.64 17.36 14.67
C CYS A 310 29.07 17.33 15.25
N PRO A 311 30.13 17.55 14.45
CA PRO A 311 31.50 17.42 14.90
C PRO A 311 31.91 18.56 15.88
N SER A 312 31.35 19.75 15.70
CA SER A 312 31.61 20.92 16.57
C SER A 312 30.69 20.95 17.79
N LYS A 313 29.75 19.99 17.95
CA LYS A 313 28.74 19.95 19.02
C LYS A 313 27.87 21.21 19.11
N ALA A 314 27.79 21.95 17.99
CA ALA A 314 26.96 23.15 17.89
C ALA A 314 25.45 22.81 17.90
N MET A 315 25.08 21.59 17.43
CA MET A 315 23.70 21.15 17.38
C MET A 315 23.32 20.42 18.68
N ARG A 316 22.28 20.88 19.35
CA ARG A 316 21.79 20.31 20.61
C ARG A 316 20.27 20.14 20.55
N LEU A 317 19.74 19.19 21.32
CA LEU A 317 18.28 19.06 21.50
C LEU A 317 17.85 19.87 22.72
N GLN A 318 16.76 20.63 22.56
CA GLN A 318 16.09 21.27 23.69
C GLN A 318 15.55 20.21 24.64
N HIS A 319 15.59 20.46 25.93
CA HIS A 319 15.10 19.57 26.98
C HIS A 319 15.91 18.28 27.18
N PHE A 320 17.02 18.08 26.46
CA PHE A 320 17.93 16.93 26.58
C PHE A 320 19.40 17.38 26.64
N THR A 321 19.69 18.42 27.41
CA THR A 321 21.09 18.80 27.67
C THR A 321 21.72 17.83 28.68
N PRO A 322 23.07 17.66 28.68
CA PRO A 322 23.76 16.81 29.65
C PRO A 322 23.38 17.13 31.11
N GLU A 323 23.25 18.42 31.45
CA GLU A 323 22.87 18.86 32.77
C GLU A 323 21.44 18.44 33.16
N GLN A 324 20.50 18.50 32.21
CA GLN A 324 19.12 18.08 32.43
C GLN A 324 19.04 16.57 32.60
N ILE A 325 19.80 15.80 31.79
CA ILE A 325 19.86 14.34 31.91
C ILE A 325 20.48 13.95 33.26
N LEU A 326 21.59 14.56 33.66
CA LEU A 326 22.22 14.28 34.96
C LEU A 326 21.28 14.60 36.11
N ALA A 327 20.57 15.72 36.06
CA ALA A 327 19.60 16.07 37.11
C ALA A 327 18.45 15.04 37.21
N GLN A 328 18.01 14.43 36.08
CA GLN A 328 17.04 13.36 36.12
C GLN A 328 17.61 12.07 36.73
N VAL A 329 18.87 11.74 36.42
CA VAL A 329 19.55 10.58 37.02
C VAL A 329 19.72 10.80 38.52
N ASP A 330 20.16 11.97 38.94
CA ASP A 330 20.32 12.29 40.37
C ASP A 330 18.99 12.19 41.12
N ALA A 331 17.90 12.66 40.52
CA ALA A 331 16.55 12.56 41.11
C ALA A 331 16.02 11.10 41.22
N LEU A 332 16.55 10.15 40.44
CA LEU A 332 16.19 8.73 40.52
C LEU A 332 17.00 7.95 41.58
N VAL A 333 18.11 8.51 42.06
CA VAL A 333 19.03 7.86 43.02
C VAL A 333 18.65 8.21 44.45
N TRP A 334 17.81 9.19 44.66
CA TRP A 334 17.24 9.61 45.95
C TRP A 334 15.76 9.20 46.08
#